data_84355d4d5de33e1dd7d962100102f05c
#
_entry.id   84355d4d5de33e1dd7d962100102f05c
#
_cell.length_a   1.000
_cell.length_b   1.000
_cell.length_c   1.000
_cell.angle_alpha   90.00
_cell.angle_beta   90.00
_cell.angle_gamma   90.00
#
_symmetry.space_group_name_H-M   'P 1'
#
loop_
_entity.id
_entity.type
_entity.pdbx_description
1 polymer ?
#
loop_
_entity_poly.entity_id
_entity_poly.type
_entity_poly.pdbx_seq_one_letter_code
_entity_poly.pdbx_strand_id
1 'polypeptide(L)'
;KTRFLFNMSHDIRTPMNAIIGFSGLLEKNLHDEEKAKEYLKKLQSSGNLLMLIIDQVLEMARIESGTASLKLEAEDLSELFHSVYAVFESDTKKKGIHFCAHTSVEHKYAICDKTKIQEIYLNIVSNAIKYTPDGHSIHVTIREVASDDVRKAKYVFICEDTGIGMSKEYLPHIFEEFSREKTTTENKIVGTGLGLPIVKSMIELMGGSIQVESTQGTGTKFTVTVSLTIASKEDVYKEPEPKLISGRDRKKDIRILLAEDNELNAEIAIELLTEAGFLVDRVADGQECCEQMKEMPEGYYDLILMDIQMPNLNGYEATKKIRQMDNQKKASIPIIAMTANAFVEDKEMTRKMGMNAHIAKPIDVELLISTIEKYT
;
A
#
# COMPACT_ATOMS: atom_id res chain seq x y z
N LYS A 1 9.38 -4.09 25.20
CA LYS A 1 9.75 -2.89 24.41
C LYS A 1 11.23 -2.88 24.02
N THR A 2 12.19 -3.15 24.92
CA THR A 2 13.63 -3.16 24.58
C THR A 2 13.99 -4.22 23.53
N ARG A 3 13.44 -5.42 23.62
CA ARG A 3 13.64 -6.51 22.63
C ARG A 3 13.04 -6.17 21.26
N PHE A 4 11.90 -5.48 21.24
CA PHE A 4 11.26 -4.94 20.04
C PHE A 4 12.20 -3.99 19.29
N LEU A 5 12.70 -2.94 19.95
CA LEU A 5 13.62 -1.96 19.34
C LEU A 5 14.92 -2.60 18.86
N PHE A 6 15.44 -3.59 19.59
CA PHE A 6 16.65 -4.29 19.17
C PHE A 6 16.45 -5.10 17.88
N ASN A 7 15.37 -5.88 17.81
CA ASN A 7 15.03 -6.68 16.62
C ASN A 7 14.76 -5.79 15.40
N MET A 8 13.99 -4.70 15.58
CA MET A 8 13.76 -3.71 14.53
C MET A 8 15.06 -3.10 14.00
N SER A 9 15.96 -2.69 14.91
CA SER A 9 17.24 -2.10 14.50
C SER A 9 18.07 -3.08 13.64
N HIS A 10 18.03 -4.37 13.98
CA HIS A 10 18.71 -5.41 13.20
C HIS A 10 18.07 -5.60 11.83
N ASP A 11 16.72 -5.71 11.78
CA ASP A 11 15.98 -6.00 10.56
C ASP A 11 15.97 -4.80 9.57
N ILE A 12 16.05 -3.57 10.07
CA ILE A 12 16.27 -2.36 9.26
C ILE A 12 17.72 -2.29 8.74
N ARG A 13 18.69 -2.62 9.58
CA ARG A 13 20.11 -2.52 9.20
C ARG A 13 20.49 -3.47 8.06
N THR A 14 19.89 -4.65 8.01
CA THR A 14 20.20 -5.65 6.98
C THR A 14 19.92 -5.16 5.56
N PRO A 15 18.70 -4.74 5.19
CA PRO A 15 18.42 -4.18 3.87
C PRO A 15 19.17 -2.86 3.60
N MET A 16 19.36 -2.02 4.62
CA MET A 16 20.14 -0.78 4.48
C MET A 16 21.60 -1.07 4.10
N ASN A 17 22.26 -2.02 4.76
CA ASN A 17 23.62 -2.43 4.42
C ASN A 17 23.68 -3.06 3.02
N ALA A 18 22.64 -3.79 2.60
CA ALA A 18 22.55 -4.33 1.24
C ALA A 18 22.45 -3.21 0.19
N ILE A 19 21.62 -2.17 0.45
CA ILE A 19 21.52 -0.99 -0.41
C ILE A 19 22.90 -0.34 -0.56
N ILE A 20 23.56 0.00 0.54
CA ILE A 20 24.89 0.64 0.52
C ILE A 20 25.93 -0.27 -0.20
N GLY A 21 25.92 -1.55 0.10
CA GLY A 21 26.86 -2.51 -0.49
C GLY A 21 26.68 -2.70 -1.99
N PHE A 22 25.43 -2.88 -2.46
CA PHE A 22 25.14 -3.04 -3.89
C PHE A 22 25.30 -1.72 -4.65
N SER A 23 25.08 -0.56 -4.04
CA SER A 23 25.38 0.74 -4.64
C SER A 23 26.86 0.88 -4.96
N GLY A 24 27.75 0.57 -4.01
CA GLY A 24 29.20 0.59 -4.24
C GLY A 24 29.69 -0.48 -5.23
N LEU A 25 29.00 -1.64 -5.31
CA LEU A 25 29.30 -2.66 -6.32
C LEU A 25 28.81 -2.24 -7.70
N LEU A 26 27.66 -1.58 -7.81
CA LEU A 26 27.13 -1.02 -9.05
C LEU A 26 28.09 0.03 -9.61
N GLU A 27 28.52 0.99 -8.80
CA GLU A 27 29.48 2.04 -9.19
C GLU A 27 30.76 1.45 -9.81
N LYS A 28 31.31 0.38 -9.22
CA LYS A 28 32.52 -0.28 -9.72
C LYS A 28 32.31 -1.11 -10.98
N ASN A 29 31.08 -1.47 -11.32
CA ASN A 29 30.74 -2.38 -12.42
C ASN A 29 29.79 -1.78 -13.45
N LEU A 30 29.72 -0.45 -13.56
CA LEU A 30 28.85 0.25 -14.54
C LEU A 30 29.16 -0.14 -16.00
N HIS A 31 30.37 -0.58 -16.30
CA HIS A 31 30.79 -1.04 -17.62
C HIS A 31 30.38 -2.49 -17.95
N ASP A 32 29.92 -3.26 -16.97
CA ASP A 32 29.41 -4.63 -17.12
C ASP A 32 27.88 -4.60 -16.96
N GLU A 33 27.18 -4.53 -18.10
CA GLU A 33 25.71 -4.33 -18.14
C GLU A 33 24.94 -5.42 -17.39
N GLU A 34 25.37 -6.68 -17.48
CA GLU A 34 24.72 -7.80 -16.79
C GLU A 34 24.85 -7.68 -15.27
N LYS A 35 26.04 -7.38 -14.76
CA LYS A 35 26.25 -7.16 -13.32
C LYS A 35 25.56 -5.90 -12.84
N ALA A 36 25.58 -4.82 -13.63
CA ALA A 36 24.91 -3.59 -13.27
C ALA A 36 23.40 -3.82 -13.10
N LYS A 37 22.75 -4.52 -14.04
CA LYS A 37 21.33 -4.91 -13.94
C LYS A 37 21.06 -5.81 -12.74
N GLU A 38 21.95 -6.76 -12.45
CA GLU A 38 21.83 -7.64 -11.28
C GLU A 38 21.87 -6.84 -9.96
N TYR A 39 22.85 -5.94 -9.82
CA TYR A 39 23.00 -5.12 -8.62
C TYR A 39 21.86 -4.13 -8.46
N LEU A 40 21.39 -3.51 -9.55
CA LEU A 40 20.22 -2.64 -9.54
C LEU A 40 18.96 -3.36 -9.03
N LYS A 41 18.72 -4.59 -9.51
CA LYS A 41 17.60 -5.42 -9.06
C LYS A 41 17.71 -5.76 -7.55
N LYS A 42 18.92 -6.03 -7.07
CA LYS A 42 19.16 -6.29 -5.63
C LYS A 42 18.95 -5.03 -4.80
N LEU A 43 19.36 -3.86 -5.29
CA LEU A 43 19.10 -2.55 -4.68
C LEU A 43 17.59 -2.31 -4.53
N GLN A 44 16.84 -2.44 -5.61
CA GLN A 44 15.38 -2.28 -5.61
C GLN A 44 14.70 -3.26 -4.64
N SER A 45 15.09 -4.53 -4.67
CA SER A 45 14.54 -5.54 -3.76
C SER A 45 14.83 -5.22 -2.28
N SER A 46 16.03 -4.68 -1.99
CA SER A 46 16.40 -4.29 -0.63
C SER A 46 15.67 -3.03 -0.16
N GLY A 47 15.45 -2.07 -1.07
CA GLY A 47 14.63 -0.88 -0.81
C GLY A 47 13.18 -1.24 -0.49
N ASN A 48 12.57 -2.09 -1.32
CA ASN A 48 11.20 -2.56 -1.10
C ASN A 48 11.05 -3.32 0.23
N LEU A 49 12.05 -4.14 0.59
CA LEU A 49 12.06 -4.83 1.88
C LEU A 49 12.15 -3.84 3.05
N LEU A 50 12.99 -2.80 2.93
CA LEU A 50 13.11 -1.76 3.97
C LEU A 50 11.79 -1.01 4.16
N MET A 51 11.13 -0.61 3.07
CA MET A 51 9.81 0.05 3.13
C MET A 51 8.76 -0.85 3.79
N LEU A 52 8.70 -2.13 3.41
CA LEU A 52 7.79 -3.10 4.04
C LEU A 52 8.00 -3.19 5.56
N ILE A 53 9.26 -3.20 6.03
CA ILE A 53 9.57 -3.25 7.46
C ILE A 53 9.10 -1.98 8.16
N ILE A 54 9.34 -0.81 7.57
CA ILE A 54 8.93 0.49 8.11
C ILE A 54 7.40 0.55 8.24
N ASP A 55 6.67 0.18 7.18
CA ASP A 55 5.21 0.20 7.18
C ASP A 55 4.63 -0.75 8.25
N GLN A 56 5.19 -1.94 8.38
CA GLN A 56 4.78 -2.90 9.42
C GLN A 56 5.01 -2.37 10.83
N VAL A 57 6.11 -1.68 11.05
CA VAL A 57 6.45 -1.07 12.34
C VAL A 57 5.49 0.07 12.66
N LEU A 58 5.22 0.95 11.71
CA LEU A 58 4.29 2.06 11.87
C LEU A 58 2.87 1.55 12.13
N GLU A 59 2.44 0.50 11.43
CA GLU A 59 1.13 -0.12 11.64
C GLU A 59 1.02 -0.73 13.05
N MET A 60 2.07 -1.46 13.48
CA MET A 60 2.12 -2.02 14.83
C MET A 60 2.06 -0.93 15.91
N ALA A 61 2.81 0.17 15.73
CA ALA A 61 2.79 1.30 16.66
C ALA A 61 1.40 1.96 16.76
N ARG A 62 0.65 2.05 15.65
CA ARG A 62 -0.74 2.54 15.65
C ARG A 62 -1.69 1.61 16.38
N ILE A 63 -1.54 0.30 16.17
CA ILE A 63 -2.32 -0.71 16.87
C ILE A 63 -2.06 -0.62 18.38
N GLU A 64 -0.79 -0.61 18.81
CA GLU A 64 -0.42 -0.51 20.23
C GLU A 64 -0.90 0.78 20.89
N SER A 65 -0.90 1.91 20.17
CA SER A 65 -1.38 3.20 20.68
C SER A 65 -2.91 3.32 20.69
N GLY A 66 -3.63 2.35 20.12
CA GLY A 66 -5.09 2.40 19.97
C GLY A 66 -5.59 3.46 18.99
N THR A 67 -4.71 3.97 18.11
CA THR A 67 -5.04 4.96 17.08
C THR A 67 -5.38 4.32 15.73
N ALA A 68 -5.24 3.00 15.61
CA ALA A 68 -5.66 2.29 14.40
C ALA A 68 -7.19 2.37 14.24
N SER A 69 -7.65 2.80 13.07
CA SER A 69 -9.06 2.91 12.73
C SER A 69 -9.37 2.16 11.43
N LEU A 70 -10.62 1.72 11.26
CA LEU A 70 -11.10 1.05 10.06
C LEU A 70 -11.77 2.07 9.13
N LYS A 71 -11.42 2.00 7.86
CA LYS A 71 -12.13 2.72 6.80
C LYS A 71 -13.27 1.85 6.27
N LEU A 72 -14.46 2.04 6.81
CA LEU A 72 -15.62 1.27 6.43
C LEU A 72 -16.33 1.92 5.23
N GLU A 73 -16.22 1.27 4.07
CA GLU A 73 -16.90 1.65 2.83
C GLU A 73 -17.65 0.44 2.26
N ALA A 74 -18.67 0.71 1.42
CA ALA A 74 -19.34 -0.36 0.71
C ALA A 74 -18.45 -0.86 -0.42
N GLU A 75 -18.15 -2.15 -0.45
CA GLU A 75 -17.19 -2.77 -1.37
C GLU A 75 -17.77 -4.01 -2.04
N ASP A 76 -17.32 -4.28 -3.28
CA ASP A 76 -17.57 -5.54 -3.96
C ASP A 76 -16.51 -6.57 -3.54
N LEU A 77 -16.92 -7.51 -2.70
CA LEU A 77 -16.04 -8.57 -2.20
C LEU A 77 -15.56 -9.51 -3.31
N SER A 78 -16.33 -9.66 -4.40
CA SER A 78 -15.92 -10.52 -5.53
C SER A 78 -14.71 -9.91 -6.25
N GLU A 79 -14.72 -8.60 -6.51
CA GLU A 79 -13.58 -7.89 -7.09
C GLU A 79 -12.36 -7.93 -6.16
N LEU A 80 -12.59 -7.71 -4.85
CA LEU A 80 -11.54 -7.78 -3.85
C LEU A 80 -10.83 -9.14 -3.86
N PHE A 81 -11.58 -10.24 -3.84
CA PHE A 81 -11.02 -11.58 -3.82
C PHE A 81 -10.28 -11.91 -5.13
N HIS A 82 -10.83 -11.52 -6.27
CA HIS A 82 -10.17 -11.71 -7.56
C HIS A 82 -8.84 -10.95 -7.65
N SER A 83 -8.78 -9.73 -7.14
CA SER A 83 -7.54 -8.92 -7.14
C SER A 83 -6.42 -9.57 -6.32
N VAL A 84 -6.75 -10.17 -5.18
CA VAL A 84 -5.77 -10.89 -4.35
C VAL A 84 -5.24 -12.14 -5.06
N TYR A 85 -6.09 -12.90 -5.74
CA TYR A 85 -5.65 -14.11 -6.46
C TYR A 85 -4.71 -13.78 -7.62
N ALA A 86 -5.00 -12.73 -8.37
CA ALA A 86 -4.20 -12.31 -9.51
C ALA A 86 -2.74 -12.01 -9.13
N VAL A 87 -2.51 -11.45 -7.93
CA VAL A 87 -1.17 -11.13 -7.42
C VAL A 87 -0.27 -12.37 -7.33
N PHE A 88 -0.83 -13.52 -6.98
CA PHE A 88 -0.06 -14.74 -6.70
C PHE A 88 0.11 -15.68 -7.88
N GLU A 89 -0.56 -15.43 -9.00
CA GLU A 89 -0.54 -16.31 -10.16
C GLU A 89 0.88 -16.54 -10.73
N SER A 90 1.68 -15.47 -10.79
CA SER A 90 3.06 -15.56 -11.30
C SER A 90 3.96 -16.38 -10.37
N ASP A 91 3.87 -16.15 -9.06
CA ASP A 91 4.79 -16.78 -8.10
C ASP A 91 4.45 -18.25 -7.85
N THR A 92 3.16 -18.58 -7.85
CA THR A 92 2.72 -19.99 -7.77
C THR A 92 3.12 -20.78 -9.02
N LYS A 93 2.99 -20.19 -10.22
CA LYS A 93 3.47 -20.80 -11.46
C LYS A 93 4.96 -21.04 -11.48
N LYS A 94 5.79 -20.08 -11.02
CA LYS A 94 7.24 -20.22 -10.95
C LYS A 94 7.69 -21.38 -10.05
N LYS A 95 6.97 -21.60 -8.93
CA LYS A 95 7.22 -22.72 -8.00
C LYS A 95 6.51 -24.02 -8.40
N GLY A 96 5.70 -24.02 -9.46
CA GLY A 96 4.88 -25.18 -9.81
C GLY A 96 3.86 -25.57 -8.73
N ILE A 97 3.44 -24.64 -7.88
CA ILE A 97 2.46 -24.87 -6.81
C ILE A 97 1.07 -25.00 -7.44
N HIS A 98 0.34 -26.06 -7.07
CA HIS A 98 -1.07 -26.22 -7.42
C HIS A 98 -1.94 -25.28 -6.57
N PHE A 99 -2.22 -24.10 -7.10
CA PHE A 99 -2.99 -23.07 -6.42
C PHE A 99 -4.46 -23.14 -6.83
N CYS A 100 -5.36 -23.43 -5.88
CA CYS A 100 -6.79 -23.50 -6.10
C CYS A 100 -7.50 -22.46 -5.21
N ALA A 101 -8.38 -21.67 -5.82
CA ALA A 101 -9.21 -20.70 -5.11
C ALA A 101 -10.69 -20.98 -5.38
N HIS A 102 -11.49 -21.01 -4.32
CA HIS A 102 -12.93 -21.21 -4.38
C HIS A 102 -13.67 -20.17 -3.55
N THR A 103 -14.68 -19.53 -4.13
CA THR A 103 -15.49 -18.53 -3.45
C THR A 103 -16.96 -18.92 -3.53
N SER A 104 -17.63 -18.98 -2.36
CA SER A 104 -19.04 -19.27 -2.21
C SER A 104 -19.67 -18.29 -1.22
N VAL A 105 -20.09 -17.12 -1.74
CA VAL A 105 -20.73 -16.06 -0.97
C VAL A 105 -22.07 -15.69 -1.59
N GLU A 106 -23.08 -15.49 -0.77
CA GLU A 106 -24.40 -15.05 -1.20
C GLU A 106 -24.44 -13.52 -1.30
N HIS A 107 -23.96 -12.82 -0.26
CA HIS A 107 -23.89 -11.37 -0.19
C HIS A 107 -22.53 -10.88 -0.69
N LYS A 108 -22.50 -10.41 -1.95
CA LYS A 108 -21.28 -9.95 -2.61
C LYS A 108 -20.83 -8.55 -2.19
N TYR A 109 -21.76 -7.74 -1.66
CA TYR A 109 -21.51 -6.37 -1.26
C TYR A 109 -21.54 -6.25 0.25
N ALA A 110 -20.51 -5.66 0.84
CA ALA A 110 -20.43 -5.48 2.28
C ALA A 110 -19.70 -4.18 2.65
N ILE A 111 -20.02 -3.65 3.82
CA ILE A 111 -19.31 -2.51 4.40
C ILE A 111 -18.07 -3.04 5.11
N CYS A 112 -16.90 -2.72 4.59
CA CYS A 112 -15.62 -3.17 5.13
C CYS A 112 -14.47 -2.21 4.80
N ASP A 113 -13.34 -2.43 5.42
CA ASP A 113 -12.07 -1.84 5.02
C ASP A 113 -11.37 -2.77 4.02
N LYS A 114 -11.50 -2.43 2.72
CA LYS A 114 -10.93 -3.19 1.61
C LYS A 114 -9.43 -3.40 1.76
N THR A 115 -8.70 -2.34 2.11
CA THR A 115 -7.24 -2.37 2.23
C THR A 115 -6.81 -3.34 3.33
N LYS A 116 -7.46 -3.27 4.49
CA LYS A 116 -7.14 -4.17 5.62
C LYS A 116 -7.48 -5.63 5.33
N ILE A 117 -8.59 -5.89 4.64
CA ILE A 117 -8.93 -7.26 4.21
C ILE A 117 -7.90 -7.78 3.20
N GLN A 118 -7.48 -6.95 2.23
CA GLN A 118 -6.43 -7.32 1.28
C GLN A 118 -5.10 -7.61 1.99
N GLU A 119 -4.67 -6.77 2.93
CA GLU A 119 -3.46 -6.97 3.72
C GLU A 119 -3.49 -8.29 4.50
N ILE A 120 -4.61 -8.64 5.13
CA ILE A 120 -4.79 -9.92 5.84
C ILE A 120 -4.59 -11.09 4.88
N TYR A 121 -5.27 -11.08 3.73
CA TYR A 121 -5.22 -12.18 2.78
C TYR A 121 -3.84 -12.29 2.10
N LEU A 122 -3.25 -11.17 1.71
CA LEU A 122 -1.91 -11.13 1.14
C LEU A 122 -0.86 -11.70 2.11
N ASN A 123 -0.93 -11.35 3.39
CA ASN A 123 -0.01 -11.88 4.40
C ASN A 123 -0.15 -13.40 4.60
N ILE A 124 -1.38 -13.90 4.68
CA ILE A 124 -1.62 -15.33 4.90
C ILE A 124 -1.22 -16.14 3.67
N VAL A 125 -1.65 -15.73 2.46
CA VAL A 125 -1.36 -16.47 1.22
C VAL A 125 0.13 -16.37 0.85
N SER A 126 0.78 -15.22 1.04
CA SER A 126 2.23 -15.11 0.81
C SER A 126 3.04 -16.01 1.74
N ASN A 127 2.61 -16.16 3.00
CA ASN A 127 3.22 -17.13 3.92
C ASN A 127 3.00 -18.56 3.42
N ALA A 128 1.80 -18.94 2.98
CA ALA A 128 1.53 -20.25 2.42
C ALA A 128 2.47 -20.53 1.22
N ILE A 129 2.59 -19.60 0.25
CA ILE A 129 3.49 -19.75 -0.91
C ILE A 129 4.96 -19.86 -0.48
N LYS A 130 5.35 -19.08 0.52
CA LYS A 130 6.72 -19.02 1.02
C LYS A 130 7.18 -20.33 1.66
N TYR A 131 6.28 -20.96 2.45
CA TYR A 131 6.58 -22.16 3.22
C TYR A 131 6.13 -23.45 2.54
N THR A 132 5.51 -23.38 1.37
CA THR A 132 5.15 -24.54 0.55
C THR A 132 6.27 -24.83 -0.45
N PRO A 133 6.84 -26.06 -0.45
CA PRO A 133 7.83 -26.48 -1.43
C PRO A 133 7.26 -26.54 -2.86
N ASP A 134 8.15 -26.55 -3.86
CA ASP A 134 7.78 -26.65 -5.25
C ASP A 134 6.98 -27.94 -5.53
N GLY A 135 5.96 -27.85 -6.37
CA GLY A 135 5.09 -28.97 -6.75
C GLY A 135 4.01 -29.36 -5.72
N HIS A 136 3.93 -28.65 -4.58
CA HIS A 136 2.92 -28.87 -3.56
C HIS A 136 1.65 -28.05 -3.84
N SER A 137 0.68 -28.04 -2.92
CA SER A 137 -0.63 -27.40 -3.15
C SER A 137 -0.99 -26.38 -2.09
N ILE A 138 -1.73 -25.35 -2.53
CA ILE A 138 -2.36 -24.36 -1.68
C ILE A 138 -3.83 -24.23 -2.09
N HIS A 139 -4.73 -24.34 -1.11
CA HIS A 139 -6.17 -24.20 -1.29
C HIS A 139 -6.67 -22.99 -0.51
N VAL A 140 -7.30 -22.07 -1.23
CA VAL A 140 -7.94 -20.88 -0.63
C VAL A 140 -9.45 -21.01 -0.81
N THR A 141 -10.19 -20.93 0.29
CA THR A 141 -11.66 -20.99 0.28
C THR A 141 -12.23 -19.78 0.99
N ILE A 142 -13.14 -19.07 0.34
CA ILE A 142 -13.93 -18.02 0.96
C ILE A 142 -15.40 -18.45 0.91
N ARG A 143 -16.02 -18.52 2.07
CA ARG A 143 -17.42 -18.89 2.16
C ARG A 143 -18.17 -17.99 3.13
N GLU A 144 -19.42 -17.79 2.84
CA GLU A 144 -20.36 -17.17 3.76
C GLU A 144 -21.01 -18.25 4.64
N VAL A 145 -21.23 -17.92 5.90
CA VAL A 145 -21.96 -18.76 6.86
C VAL A 145 -23.03 -17.93 7.55
N ALA A 146 -24.04 -18.59 8.08
CA ALA A 146 -25.15 -17.93 8.76
C ALA A 146 -24.66 -16.99 9.89
N SER A 147 -25.28 -15.83 9.97
CA SER A 147 -25.07 -14.83 11.02
C SER A 147 -26.31 -14.73 11.90
N ASP A 148 -26.12 -14.46 13.19
CA ASP A 148 -27.23 -14.22 14.12
C ASP A 148 -27.87 -12.83 13.90
N ASP A 149 -27.17 -11.88 13.26
CA ASP A 149 -27.70 -10.57 12.89
C ASP A 149 -28.03 -10.57 11.38
N VAL A 150 -29.30 -10.41 11.04
CA VAL A 150 -29.79 -10.37 9.65
C VAL A 150 -29.21 -9.24 8.80
N ARG A 151 -28.61 -8.21 9.42
CA ARG A 151 -27.94 -7.10 8.73
C ARG A 151 -26.47 -7.39 8.44
N LYS A 152 -25.95 -8.51 8.93
CA LYS A 152 -24.55 -8.91 8.79
C LYS A 152 -24.44 -10.28 8.17
N ALA A 153 -23.44 -10.45 7.32
CA ALA A 153 -22.98 -11.73 6.83
C ALA A 153 -21.64 -12.09 7.49
N LYS A 154 -21.48 -13.36 7.82
CA LYS A 154 -20.24 -13.88 8.40
C LYS A 154 -19.43 -14.55 7.30
N TYR A 155 -18.26 -14.03 7.02
CA TYR A 155 -17.34 -14.53 6.00
C TYR A 155 -16.22 -15.32 6.66
N VAL A 156 -15.94 -16.49 6.10
CA VAL A 156 -14.88 -17.39 6.56
C VAL A 156 -13.90 -17.56 5.42
N PHE A 157 -12.69 -17.06 5.63
CA PHE A 157 -11.54 -17.27 4.75
C PHE A 157 -10.68 -18.38 5.31
N ILE A 158 -10.37 -19.37 4.47
CA ILE A 158 -9.53 -20.52 4.80
C ILE A 158 -8.39 -20.57 3.79
N CYS A 159 -7.16 -20.62 4.29
CA CYS A 159 -5.96 -20.89 3.48
C CYS A 159 -5.28 -22.13 4.03
N GLU A 160 -5.21 -23.18 3.23
CA GLU A 160 -4.63 -24.47 3.58
C GLU A 160 -3.50 -24.78 2.62
N ASP A 161 -2.31 -25.05 3.14
CA ASP A 161 -1.12 -25.41 2.41
C ASP A 161 -0.62 -26.80 2.81
N THR A 162 0.07 -27.46 1.89
CA THR A 162 0.77 -28.72 2.14
C THR A 162 2.27 -28.50 2.32
N GLY A 163 2.64 -27.40 2.98
CA GLY A 163 3.99 -26.96 3.22
C GLY A 163 4.69 -27.68 4.35
N ILE A 164 5.78 -27.08 4.84
CA ILE A 164 6.62 -27.64 5.91
C ILE A 164 5.90 -27.75 7.26
N GLY A 165 4.77 -27.04 7.43
CA GLY A 165 4.06 -26.95 8.72
C GLY A 165 4.90 -26.34 9.83
N MET A 166 4.39 -26.41 11.06
CA MET A 166 5.01 -25.83 12.26
C MET A 166 5.07 -26.87 13.37
N SER A 167 6.09 -26.78 14.23
CA SER A 167 6.23 -27.62 15.40
C SER A 167 5.17 -27.27 16.46
N LYS A 168 4.84 -28.24 17.31
CA LYS A 168 3.86 -28.04 18.41
C LYS A 168 4.36 -26.99 19.41
N GLU A 169 5.67 -26.89 19.58
CA GLU A 169 6.34 -25.95 20.47
C GLU A 169 6.24 -24.51 19.95
N TYR A 170 6.30 -24.32 18.61
CA TYR A 170 6.25 -23.00 17.97
C TYR A 170 4.83 -22.48 17.77
N LEU A 171 3.87 -23.35 17.50
CA LEU A 171 2.49 -22.99 17.18
C LEU A 171 1.84 -21.99 18.14
N PRO A 172 2.01 -22.05 19.48
CA PRO A 172 1.47 -21.04 20.40
C PRO A 172 2.07 -19.64 20.23
N HIS A 173 3.25 -19.54 19.63
CA HIS A 173 4.06 -18.31 19.54
C HIS A 173 3.97 -17.61 18.18
N ILE A 174 3.20 -18.13 17.23
CA ILE A 174 3.18 -17.60 15.85
C ILE A 174 2.63 -16.18 15.74
N PHE A 175 1.84 -15.75 16.70
CA PHE A 175 1.29 -14.38 16.78
C PHE A 175 2.10 -13.47 17.71
N GLU A 176 3.22 -13.94 18.26
CA GLU A 176 4.13 -13.09 19.01
C GLU A 176 5.03 -12.29 18.07
N GLU A 177 5.30 -11.05 18.42
CA GLU A 177 6.13 -10.15 17.64
C GLU A 177 7.55 -10.69 17.45
N PHE A 178 8.07 -10.62 16.20
CA PHE A 178 9.38 -11.12 15.81
C PHE A 178 9.60 -12.60 16.07
N SER A 179 8.54 -13.36 16.29
CA SER A 179 8.63 -14.80 16.47
C SER A 179 8.94 -15.49 15.14
N ARG A 180 9.91 -16.39 15.18
CA ARG A 180 10.32 -17.24 14.03
C ARG A 180 10.74 -18.61 14.52
N GLU A 181 10.35 -19.63 13.81
CA GLU A 181 10.81 -20.98 14.09
C GLU A 181 12.28 -21.16 13.66
N LYS A 182 13.10 -21.82 14.47
CA LYS A 182 14.55 -21.99 14.21
C LYS A 182 14.85 -22.67 12.87
N THR A 183 14.04 -23.65 12.48
CA THR A 183 14.16 -24.36 11.21
C THR A 183 14.02 -23.43 9.98
N THR A 184 13.19 -22.39 10.06
CA THR A 184 13.05 -21.41 8.98
C THR A 184 14.25 -20.47 8.87
N THR A 185 14.92 -20.21 9.99
CA THR A 185 16.15 -19.42 10.03
C THR A 185 17.33 -20.20 9.39
N GLU A 186 17.41 -21.49 9.61
CA GLU A 186 18.41 -22.37 8.98
C GLU A 186 18.19 -22.48 7.47
N ASN A 187 16.95 -22.51 7.00
CA ASN A 187 16.58 -22.55 5.58
C ASN A 187 16.67 -21.18 4.88
N LYS A 188 17.19 -20.13 5.52
CA LYS A 188 17.36 -18.77 4.98
C LYS A 188 16.04 -18.14 4.46
N ILE A 189 14.89 -18.55 5.02
CA ILE A 189 13.60 -17.97 4.64
C ILE A 189 13.47 -16.57 5.28
N VAL A 190 13.52 -15.53 4.46
CA VAL A 190 13.48 -14.12 4.91
C VAL A 190 12.07 -13.74 5.39
N GLY A 191 11.97 -13.03 6.51
CA GLY A 191 10.70 -12.50 7.02
C GLY A 191 10.92 -11.69 8.30
N THR A 192 10.07 -10.70 8.56
CA THR A 192 10.17 -9.78 9.70
C THR A 192 9.66 -10.38 11.01
N GLY A 193 8.77 -11.37 10.94
CA GLY A 193 8.05 -11.89 12.12
C GLY A 193 6.97 -10.92 12.65
N LEU A 194 6.60 -9.89 11.89
CA LEU A 194 5.55 -8.93 12.23
C LEU A 194 4.23 -9.19 11.49
N GLY A 195 4.26 -9.87 10.34
CA GLY A 195 3.07 -10.05 9.52
C GLY A 195 1.89 -10.70 10.23
N LEU A 196 2.09 -11.85 10.88
CA LEU A 196 1.01 -12.56 11.59
C LEU A 196 0.51 -11.84 12.85
N PRO A 197 1.34 -11.25 13.72
CA PRO A 197 0.87 -10.35 14.78
C PRO A 197 -0.03 -9.21 14.26
N ILE A 198 0.37 -8.53 13.19
CA ILE A 198 -0.41 -7.44 12.56
C ILE A 198 -1.74 -7.99 12.03
N VAL A 199 -1.72 -9.11 11.31
CA VAL A 199 -2.93 -9.78 10.80
C VAL A 199 -3.91 -10.07 11.94
N LYS A 200 -3.44 -10.65 13.06
CA LYS A 200 -4.28 -10.93 14.23
C LYS A 200 -4.90 -9.66 14.77
N SER A 201 -4.12 -8.62 14.98
CA SER A 201 -4.61 -7.34 15.52
C SER A 201 -5.61 -6.65 14.59
N MET A 202 -5.40 -6.70 13.25
CA MET A 202 -6.37 -6.19 12.27
C MET A 202 -7.70 -6.94 12.33
N ILE A 203 -7.65 -8.29 12.45
CA ILE A 203 -8.84 -9.12 12.56
C ILE A 203 -9.59 -8.84 13.87
N GLU A 204 -8.88 -8.67 14.97
CA GLU A 204 -9.46 -8.30 16.28
C GLU A 204 -10.10 -6.91 16.21
N LEU A 205 -9.48 -5.94 15.54
CA LEU A 205 -10.04 -4.59 15.30
C LEU A 205 -11.35 -4.66 14.49
N MET A 206 -11.48 -5.62 13.56
CA MET A 206 -12.72 -5.90 12.82
C MET A 206 -13.76 -6.70 13.63
N GLY A 207 -13.48 -7.05 14.88
CA GLY A 207 -14.34 -7.92 15.70
C GLY A 207 -14.40 -9.36 15.21
N GLY A 208 -13.39 -9.79 14.46
CA GLY A 208 -13.24 -11.13 13.91
C GLY A 208 -12.38 -12.05 14.77
N SER A 209 -12.05 -13.22 14.23
CA SER A 209 -11.16 -14.19 14.84
C SER A 209 -10.28 -14.90 13.81
N ILE A 210 -9.09 -15.30 14.24
CA ILE A 210 -8.16 -16.13 13.46
C ILE A 210 -7.83 -17.39 14.24
N GLN A 211 -7.84 -18.53 13.55
CA GLN A 211 -7.44 -19.83 14.06
C GLN A 211 -6.37 -20.42 13.15
N VAL A 212 -5.51 -21.25 13.73
CA VAL A 212 -4.45 -21.94 13.00
C VAL A 212 -4.37 -23.39 13.44
N GLU A 213 -4.27 -24.27 12.48
CA GLU A 213 -4.02 -25.70 12.63
C GLU A 213 -2.76 -26.02 11.81
N SER A 214 -1.74 -26.62 12.41
CA SER A 214 -0.51 -26.98 11.71
C SER A 214 0.12 -28.23 12.28
N THR A 215 0.73 -28.99 11.39
CA THR A 215 1.52 -30.18 11.76
C THR A 215 2.80 -30.16 10.93
N GLN A 216 3.92 -30.26 11.61
CA GLN A 216 5.23 -30.27 10.96
C GLN A 216 5.32 -31.38 9.91
N GLY A 217 5.76 -31.05 8.70
CA GLY A 217 5.87 -31.96 7.56
C GLY A 217 4.54 -32.24 6.83
N THR A 218 3.41 -31.67 7.29
CA THR A 218 2.09 -31.89 6.66
C THR A 218 1.53 -30.61 6.01
N GLY A 219 1.71 -29.45 6.68
CA GLY A 219 1.24 -28.17 6.21
C GLY A 219 0.54 -27.35 7.29
N THR A 220 -0.08 -26.25 6.86
CA THR A 220 -0.77 -25.30 7.75
C THR A 220 -2.12 -24.91 7.19
N LYS A 221 -3.08 -24.69 8.08
CA LYS A 221 -4.41 -24.19 7.78
C LYS A 221 -4.73 -23.00 8.67
N PHE A 222 -4.89 -21.83 8.02
CA PHE A 222 -5.41 -20.64 8.67
C PHE A 222 -6.91 -20.50 8.39
N THR A 223 -7.67 -20.15 9.41
CA THR A 223 -9.11 -19.85 9.30
C THR A 223 -9.37 -18.48 9.91
N VAL A 224 -9.78 -17.52 9.08
CA VAL A 224 -10.17 -16.17 9.49
C VAL A 224 -11.67 -16.04 9.38
N THR A 225 -12.31 -15.51 10.42
CA THR A 225 -13.75 -15.24 10.44
C THR A 225 -14.01 -13.77 10.74
N VAL A 226 -14.75 -13.08 9.88
CA VAL A 226 -15.18 -11.69 10.08
C VAL A 226 -16.67 -11.56 9.82
N SER A 227 -17.33 -10.68 10.58
CA SER A 227 -18.75 -10.34 10.38
C SER A 227 -18.86 -8.95 9.82
N LEU A 228 -19.34 -8.81 8.58
CA LEU A 228 -19.45 -7.54 7.86
C LEU A 228 -20.92 -7.15 7.69
N THR A 229 -21.22 -5.87 7.71
CA THR A 229 -22.56 -5.35 7.41
C THR A 229 -22.84 -5.51 5.94
N ILE A 230 -23.98 -6.10 5.58
CA ILE A 230 -24.41 -6.29 4.19
C ILE A 230 -24.67 -4.91 3.57
N ALA A 231 -24.17 -4.70 2.36
CA ALA A 231 -24.43 -3.52 1.54
C ALA A 231 -25.24 -3.88 0.30
N SER A 232 -25.77 -2.88 -0.38
CA SER A 232 -26.41 -3.05 -1.68
C SER A 232 -25.44 -2.73 -2.82
N LYS A 233 -25.80 -3.12 -4.05
CA LYS A 233 -25.03 -2.75 -5.24
C LYS A 233 -24.97 -1.24 -5.44
N GLU A 234 -26.04 -0.56 -5.12
CA GLU A 234 -26.20 0.90 -5.23
C GLU A 234 -25.29 1.65 -4.25
N ASP A 235 -24.98 1.04 -3.10
CA ASP A 235 -24.04 1.62 -2.12
C ASP A 235 -22.60 1.60 -2.65
N VAL A 236 -22.22 0.58 -3.44
CA VAL A 236 -20.88 0.44 -4.04
C VAL A 236 -20.71 1.30 -5.28
N TYR A 237 -21.68 1.22 -6.19
CA TYR A 237 -21.65 1.93 -7.47
C TYR A 237 -22.51 3.18 -7.41
N LYS A 238 -22.13 4.15 -6.56
CA LYS A 238 -22.70 5.51 -6.64
C LYS A 238 -22.34 6.07 -8.00
N GLU A 239 -23.36 6.44 -8.82
CA GLU A 239 -23.12 7.07 -10.11
C GLU A 239 -22.15 8.24 -9.93
N PRO A 240 -21.00 8.25 -10.63
CA PRO A 240 -20.15 9.43 -10.63
C PRO A 240 -20.95 10.57 -11.26
N GLU A 241 -21.00 11.73 -10.59
CA GLU A 241 -21.51 12.94 -11.22
C GLU A 241 -20.86 13.09 -12.60
N PRO A 242 -21.62 13.38 -13.66
CA PRO A 242 -21.09 13.43 -15.02
C PRO A 242 -20.02 14.52 -15.11
N LYS A 243 -18.74 14.11 -15.06
CA LYS A 243 -17.63 15.00 -15.36
C LYS A 243 -17.58 15.18 -16.86
N LEU A 244 -17.75 16.40 -17.29
CA LEU A 244 -17.50 16.85 -18.66
C LEU A 244 -16.06 16.48 -19.05
N ILE A 245 -15.93 15.41 -19.82
CA ILE A 245 -14.67 15.06 -20.48
C ILE A 245 -14.55 15.99 -21.67
N SER A 246 -13.84 17.09 -21.53
CA SER A 246 -13.36 17.85 -22.65
C SER A 246 -12.11 17.15 -23.19
N GLY A 247 -12.29 16.36 -24.24
CA GLY A 247 -11.18 15.81 -24.99
C GLY A 247 -10.30 16.92 -25.53
N ARG A 248 -9.06 16.97 -25.09
CA ARG A 248 -7.97 17.70 -25.74
C ARG A 248 -6.77 16.77 -25.82
N ASP A 249 -6.45 16.38 -27.05
CA ASP A 249 -5.14 15.86 -27.43
C ASP A 249 -4.08 16.95 -27.22
N ARG A 250 -3.60 17.13 -25.97
CA ARG A 250 -2.50 18.02 -25.62
C ARG A 250 -1.55 17.34 -24.64
N LYS A 251 -0.83 16.32 -25.10
CA LYS A 251 0.23 15.68 -24.29
C LYS A 251 1.53 16.49 -24.21
N LYS A 252 1.66 17.65 -24.86
CA LYS A 252 2.98 18.26 -25.11
C LYS A 252 3.36 19.48 -24.29
N ASP A 253 2.47 20.11 -23.53
CA ASP A 253 2.79 21.38 -22.86
C ASP A 253 2.18 21.53 -21.44
N ILE A 254 1.88 20.44 -20.75
CA ILE A 254 1.35 20.51 -19.36
C ILE A 254 2.46 20.96 -18.43
N ARG A 255 2.26 22.10 -17.77
CA ARG A 255 3.20 22.67 -16.81
C ARG A 255 2.71 22.49 -15.38
N ILE A 256 3.54 21.85 -14.58
CA ILE A 256 3.27 21.46 -13.20
C ILE A 256 4.08 22.31 -12.24
N LEU A 257 3.45 22.87 -11.21
CA LEU A 257 4.14 23.46 -10.09
C LEU A 257 4.27 22.41 -8.97
N LEU A 258 5.51 22.00 -8.67
CA LEU A 258 5.83 21.03 -7.64
C LEU A 258 6.28 21.74 -6.37
N ALA A 259 5.49 21.63 -5.28
CA ALA A 259 5.85 22.09 -3.95
C ALA A 259 6.33 20.89 -3.12
N GLU A 260 7.65 20.83 -2.87
CA GLU A 260 8.33 19.74 -2.16
C GLU A 260 9.58 20.31 -1.47
N ASP A 261 9.67 20.17 -0.15
CA ASP A 261 10.77 20.70 0.65
C ASP A 261 12.04 19.83 0.60
N ASN A 262 11.88 18.53 0.47
CA ASN A 262 12.99 17.59 0.41
C ASN A 262 13.61 17.58 -1.01
N GLU A 263 14.88 17.95 -1.11
CA GLU A 263 15.59 18.03 -2.39
C GLU A 263 15.63 16.70 -3.15
N LEU A 264 15.86 15.59 -2.43
CA LEU A 264 15.94 14.26 -3.06
C LEU A 264 14.58 13.81 -3.60
N ASN A 265 13.50 14.04 -2.84
CA ASN A 265 12.15 13.74 -3.31
C ASN A 265 11.77 14.59 -4.53
N ALA A 266 12.13 15.88 -4.50
CA ALA A 266 11.90 16.80 -5.60
C ALA A 266 12.65 16.38 -6.86
N GLU A 267 13.94 16.00 -6.75
CA GLU A 267 14.75 15.52 -7.86
C GLU A 267 14.12 14.28 -8.51
N ILE A 268 13.74 13.28 -7.71
CA ILE A 268 13.07 12.07 -8.18
C ILE A 268 11.76 12.42 -8.91
N ALA A 269 10.91 13.27 -8.31
CA ALA A 269 9.64 13.65 -8.90
C ALA A 269 9.81 14.42 -10.22
N ILE A 270 10.77 15.34 -10.28
CA ILE A 270 11.09 16.13 -11.49
C ILE A 270 11.55 15.21 -12.61
N GLU A 271 12.48 14.28 -12.33
CA GLU A 271 13.00 13.34 -13.34
C GLU A 271 11.86 12.49 -13.91
N LEU A 272 11.06 11.86 -13.03
CA LEU A 272 9.92 11.01 -13.43
C LEU A 272 8.88 11.78 -14.28
N LEU A 273 8.55 13.00 -13.88
CA LEU A 273 7.58 13.83 -14.60
C LEU A 273 8.14 14.34 -15.92
N THR A 274 9.43 14.69 -15.97
CA THR A 274 10.10 15.14 -17.19
C THR A 274 10.23 14.01 -18.21
N GLU A 275 10.58 12.79 -17.77
CA GLU A 275 10.57 11.59 -18.62
C GLU A 275 9.16 11.30 -19.20
N ALA A 276 8.11 11.59 -18.42
CA ALA A 276 6.72 11.47 -18.86
C ALA A 276 6.28 12.61 -19.82
N GLY A 277 7.13 13.63 -20.02
CA GLY A 277 6.90 14.72 -20.98
C GLY A 277 6.24 15.97 -20.39
N PHE A 278 6.17 16.10 -19.06
CA PHE A 278 5.66 17.28 -18.37
C PHE A 278 6.75 18.33 -18.16
N LEU A 279 6.35 19.61 -18.10
CA LEU A 279 7.21 20.71 -17.68
C LEU A 279 7.02 20.94 -16.18
N VAL A 280 8.10 20.97 -15.41
CA VAL A 280 8.02 21.03 -13.94
C VAL A 280 8.83 22.21 -13.42
N ASP A 281 8.18 23.08 -12.67
CA ASP A 281 8.82 24.13 -11.88
C ASP A 281 8.70 23.76 -10.39
N ARG A 282 9.80 23.85 -9.62
CA ARG A 282 9.84 23.50 -8.21
C ARG A 282 9.82 24.72 -7.32
N VAL A 283 9.13 24.59 -6.18
CA VAL A 283 9.21 25.50 -5.02
C VAL A 283 9.44 24.68 -3.76
N ALA A 284 10.09 25.26 -2.75
CA ALA A 284 10.53 24.52 -1.57
C ALA A 284 9.48 24.44 -0.45
N ASP A 285 8.43 25.25 -0.49
CA ASP A 285 7.37 25.22 0.53
C ASP A 285 6.06 25.82 0.01
N GLY A 286 5.02 25.76 0.87
CA GLY A 286 3.71 26.30 0.54
C GLY A 286 3.67 27.84 0.41
N GLN A 287 4.59 28.54 1.06
CA GLN A 287 4.67 30.00 0.95
C GLN A 287 5.18 30.40 -0.44
N GLU A 288 6.29 29.82 -0.89
CA GLU A 288 6.83 30.02 -2.23
C GLU A 288 5.80 29.60 -3.31
N CYS A 289 5.07 28.49 -3.09
CA CYS A 289 4.00 28.08 -3.99
C CYS A 289 2.92 29.15 -4.15
N CYS A 290 2.47 29.76 -3.06
CA CYS A 290 1.48 30.84 -3.10
C CYS A 290 2.04 32.11 -3.79
N GLU A 291 3.31 32.43 -3.59
CA GLU A 291 3.98 33.57 -4.23
C GLU A 291 4.12 33.35 -5.73
N GLN A 292 4.61 32.17 -6.13
CA GLN A 292 4.74 31.78 -7.53
C GLN A 292 3.38 31.81 -8.24
N MET A 293 2.32 31.32 -7.62
CA MET A 293 0.95 31.38 -8.16
C MET A 293 0.43 32.82 -8.31
N LYS A 294 0.88 33.76 -7.50
CA LYS A 294 0.52 35.19 -7.65
C LYS A 294 1.27 35.85 -8.82
N GLU A 295 2.58 35.61 -8.89
CA GLU A 295 3.49 36.25 -9.86
C GLU A 295 3.26 35.79 -11.29
N MET A 296 3.06 34.47 -11.51
CA MET A 296 2.88 33.95 -12.85
C MET A 296 1.53 34.34 -13.46
N PRO A 297 1.45 34.51 -14.78
CA PRO A 297 0.20 34.83 -15.46
C PRO A 297 -0.82 33.70 -15.31
N GLU A 298 -2.10 34.03 -15.50
CA GLU A 298 -3.19 33.07 -15.53
C GLU A 298 -2.96 31.99 -16.60
N GLY A 299 -3.08 30.71 -16.23
CA GLY A 299 -2.88 29.56 -17.13
C GLY A 299 -1.42 29.24 -17.41
N TYR A 300 -0.46 29.80 -16.65
CA TYR A 300 0.95 29.42 -16.75
C TYR A 300 1.19 28.00 -16.20
N TYR A 301 0.53 27.64 -15.10
CA TYR A 301 0.47 26.27 -14.57
C TYR A 301 -0.88 25.64 -14.84
N ASP A 302 -0.88 24.35 -15.16
CA ASP A 302 -2.06 23.53 -15.38
C ASP A 302 -2.46 22.79 -14.13
N LEU A 303 -1.50 22.49 -13.24
CA LEU A 303 -1.69 21.66 -12.05
C LEU A 303 -0.62 21.96 -10.99
N ILE A 304 -0.97 21.77 -9.73
CA ILE A 304 -0.04 21.81 -8.59
C ILE A 304 0.07 20.42 -7.97
N LEU A 305 1.30 19.91 -7.83
CA LEU A 305 1.63 18.79 -6.94
C LEU A 305 2.10 19.39 -5.62
N MET A 306 1.40 19.10 -4.54
CA MET A 306 1.57 19.76 -3.25
C MET A 306 1.91 18.76 -2.16
N ASP A 307 3.12 18.80 -1.63
CA ASP A 307 3.40 18.10 -0.37
C ASP A 307 2.58 18.70 0.77
N ILE A 308 2.08 17.82 1.63
CA ILE A 308 1.32 18.26 2.80
C ILE A 308 2.23 18.76 3.91
N GLN A 309 3.35 18.07 4.13
CA GLN A 309 4.26 18.35 5.25
C GLN A 309 5.45 19.15 4.77
N MET A 310 5.34 20.47 4.82
CA MET A 310 6.40 21.40 4.46
C MET A 310 6.62 22.44 5.57
N PRO A 311 7.84 23.01 5.70
CA PRO A 311 8.12 24.10 6.62
C PRO A 311 7.38 25.37 6.21
N ASN A 312 7.41 26.39 7.09
CA ASN A 312 6.82 27.71 6.93
C ASN A 312 5.31 27.71 6.70
N LEU A 313 4.84 27.13 5.58
CA LEU A 313 3.42 26.99 5.24
C LEU A 313 3.17 25.58 4.70
N ASN A 314 2.38 24.79 5.42
CA ASN A 314 2.05 23.44 5.01
C ASN A 314 1.10 23.42 3.80
N GLY A 315 0.98 22.25 3.13
CA GLY A 315 0.20 22.12 1.90
C GLY A 315 -1.29 22.42 2.07
N TYR A 316 -1.89 22.14 3.23
CA TYR A 316 -3.29 22.48 3.51
C TYR A 316 -3.52 23.97 3.60
N GLU A 317 -2.66 24.67 4.30
CA GLU A 317 -2.75 26.13 4.46
C GLU A 317 -2.44 26.84 3.12
N ALA A 318 -1.46 26.35 2.36
CA ALA A 318 -1.17 26.83 1.02
C ALA A 318 -2.38 26.67 0.10
N THR A 319 -2.99 25.49 0.07
CA THR A 319 -4.21 25.23 -0.71
C THR A 319 -5.34 26.21 -0.34
N LYS A 320 -5.59 26.42 0.95
CA LYS A 320 -6.59 27.38 1.40
C LYS A 320 -6.32 28.80 0.89
N LYS A 321 -5.07 29.25 0.93
CA LYS A 321 -4.67 30.57 0.40
C LYS A 321 -4.85 30.65 -1.11
N ILE A 322 -4.50 29.61 -1.84
CA ILE A 322 -4.69 29.55 -3.31
C ILE A 322 -6.18 29.60 -3.67
N ARG A 323 -7.03 28.84 -2.96
CA ARG A 323 -8.50 28.84 -3.16
C ARG A 323 -9.17 30.18 -2.84
N GLN A 324 -8.50 31.06 -2.08
CA GLN A 324 -8.97 32.39 -1.71
C GLN A 324 -8.41 33.52 -2.61
N MET A 325 -7.67 33.20 -3.68
CA MET A 325 -7.18 34.21 -4.62
C MET A 325 -8.32 34.86 -5.40
N ASP A 326 -8.21 36.16 -5.66
CA ASP A 326 -9.23 36.94 -6.40
C ASP A 326 -9.41 36.43 -7.84
N ASN A 327 -8.36 35.93 -8.46
CA ASN A 327 -8.41 35.31 -9.78
C ASN A 327 -9.02 33.91 -9.70
N GLN A 328 -10.24 33.75 -10.18
CA GLN A 328 -10.99 32.49 -10.11
C GLN A 328 -10.28 31.33 -10.83
N LYS A 329 -9.58 31.56 -11.95
CA LYS A 329 -8.88 30.49 -12.66
C LYS A 329 -7.66 29.99 -11.87
N LYS A 330 -6.90 30.89 -11.23
CA LYS A 330 -5.84 30.52 -10.30
C LYS A 330 -6.39 29.80 -9.06
N ALA A 331 -7.51 30.29 -8.52
CA ALA A 331 -8.16 29.68 -7.37
C ALA A 331 -8.72 28.28 -7.65
N SER A 332 -9.10 27.97 -8.89
CA SER A 332 -9.67 26.69 -9.31
C SER A 332 -8.63 25.71 -9.89
N ILE A 333 -7.35 26.06 -9.94
CA ILE A 333 -6.30 25.18 -10.46
C ILE A 333 -6.35 23.80 -9.77
N PRO A 334 -6.22 22.68 -10.50
CA PRO A 334 -6.14 21.37 -9.88
C PRO A 334 -4.95 21.28 -8.92
N ILE A 335 -5.19 20.79 -7.71
CA ILE A 335 -4.17 20.56 -6.70
C ILE A 335 -4.24 19.09 -6.29
N ILE A 336 -3.14 18.36 -6.50
CA ILE A 336 -2.97 16.98 -6.09
C ILE A 336 -2.06 16.96 -4.87
N ALA A 337 -2.54 16.43 -3.75
CA ALA A 337 -1.74 16.25 -2.54
C ALA A 337 -0.72 15.11 -2.72
N MET A 338 0.50 15.32 -2.27
CA MET A 338 1.48 14.27 -2.04
C MET A 338 1.60 14.05 -0.53
N THR A 339 1.33 12.82 -0.06
CA THR A 339 1.28 12.50 1.36
C THR A 339 2.24 11.39 1.73
N ALA A 340 2.88 11.47 2.91
CA ALA A 340 3.67 10.36 3.44
C ALA A 340 2.81 9.14 3.79
N ASN A 341 1.49 9.30 3.88
CA ASN A 341 0.53 8.28 4.28
C ASN A 341 -0.67 8.25 3.34
N ALA A 342 -1.04 7.05 2.88
CA ALA A 342 -2.25 6.82 2.08
C ALA A 342 -3.55 6.77 2.91
N PHE A 343 -3.55 7.31 4.15
CA PHE A 343 -4.65 7.11 5.09
C PHE A 343 -5.89 7.97 4.80
N VAL A 344 -7.03 7.45 5.26
CA VAL A 344 -8.36 8.00 5.04
C VAL A 344 -8.54 9.39 5.62
N GLU A 345 -7.94 9.66 6.78
CA GLU A 345 -7.98 10.97 7.43
C GLU A 345 -7.35 12.04 6.53
N ASP A 346 -6.28 11.70 5.82
CA ASP A 346 -5.63 12.59 4.87
C ASP A 346 -6.49 12.81 3.62
N LYS A 347 -7.23 11.78 3.14
CA LYS A 347 -8.14 11.91 1.99
C LYS A 347 -9.32 12.84 2.27
N GLU A 348 -9.97 12.67 3.43
CA GLU A 348 -11.05 13.55 3.82
C GLU A 348 -10.57 14.98 4.09
N MET A 349 -9.41 15.13 4.70
CA MET A 349 -8.83 16.43 4.98
C MET A 349 -8.42 17.13 3.68
N THR A 350 -7.75 16.44 2.73
CA THR A 350 -7.41 16.99 1.41
C THR A 350 -8.65 17.48 0.67
N ARG A 351 -9.73 16.70 0.68
CA ARG A 351 -11.00 17.10 0.05
C ARG A 351 -11.65 18.28 0.76
N LYS A 352 -11.67 18.30 2.10
CA LYS A 352 -12.21 19.42 2.89
C LYS A 352 -11.43 20.73 2.67
N MET A 353 -10.13 20.63 2.43
CA MET A 353 -9.26 21.77 2.14
C MET A 353 -9.32 22.24 0.67
N GLY A 354 -10.08 21.54 -0.18
CA GLY A 354 -10.29 21.91 -1.58
C GLY A 354 -9.24 21.40 -2.54
N MET A 355 -8.50 20.34 -2.19
CA MET A 355 -7.63 19.61 -3.11
C MET A 355 -8.45 18.63 -3.98
N ASN A 356 -7.95 18.31 -5.16
CA ASN A 356 -8.68 17.53 -6.17
C ASN A 356 -8.41 16.03 -6.08
N ALA A 357 -7.17 15.65 -5.70
CA ALA A 357 -6.75 14.28 -5.53
C ALA A 357 -5.60 14.19 -4.51
N HIS A 358 -5.16 12.97 -4.21
CA HIS A 358 -3.98 12.70 -3.40
C HIS A 358 -3.23 11.50 -3.94
N ILE A 359 -1.91 11.49 -3.73
CA ILE A 359 -0.97 10.42 -4.07
C ILE A 359 -0.11 10.16 -2.85
N ALA A 360 0.06 8.88 -2.50
CA ALA A 360 0.95 8.49 -1.41
C ALA A 360 2.40 8.48 -1.86
N LYS A 361 3.31 8.84 -0.98
CA LYS A 361 4.75 8.59 -1.12
C LYS A 361 5.09 7.20 -0.55
N PRO A 362 5.98 6.39 -1.18
CA PRO A 362 6.74 6.72 -2.39
C PRO A 362 5.86 6.80 -3.64
N ILE A 363 6.23 7.69 -4.55
CA ILE A 363 5.45 7.99 -5.75
C ILE A 363 5.38 6.77 -6.67
N ASP A 364 4.17 6.27 -6.91
CA ASP A 364 3.87 5.34 -7.99
C ASP A 364 3.73 6.15 -9.30
N VAL A 365 4.63 5.93 -10.24
CA VAL A 365 4.74 6.71 -11.48
C VAL A 365 3.49 6.56 -12.35
N GLU A 366 2.96 5.34 -12.50
CA GLU A 366 1.78 5.08 -13.33
C GLU A 366 0.54 5.75 -12.74
N LEU A 367 0.37 5.66 -11.42
CA LEU A 367 -0.71 6.32 -10.70
C LEU A 367 -0.59 7.85 -10.75
N LEU A 368 0.63 8.39 -10.63
CA LEU A 368 0.88 9.83 -10.72
C LEU A 368 0.48 10.36 -12.10
N ILE A 369 0.98 9.75 -13.19
CA ILE A 369 0.71 10.16 -14.56
C ILE A 369 -0.79 10.06 -14.86
N SER A 370 -1.43 8.93 -14.55
CA SER A 370 -2.87 8.75 -14.78
C SER A 370 -3.73 9.74 -13.98
N THR A 371 -3.27 10.12 -12.77
CA THR A 371 -3.96 11.13 -11.95
C THR A 371 -3.80 12.53 -12.55
N ILE A 372 -2.61 12.91 -13.02
CA ILE A 372 -2.37 14.19 -13.70
C ILE A 372 -3.23 14.27 -14.96
N GLU A 373 -3.19 13.28 -15.84
CA GLU A 373 -3.98 13.23 -17.08
C GLU A 373 -5.50 13.34 -16.86
N LYS A 374 -6.00 12.91 -15.69
CA LYS A 374 -7.41 13.03 -15.31
C LYS A 374 -7.84 14.46 -14.99
N TYR A 375 -6.91 15.30 -14.55
CA TYR A 375 -7.22 16.66 -14.07
C TYR A 375 -6.71 17.76 -14.98
N THR A 376 -5.91 17.44 -16.01
CA THR A 376 -5.44 18.35 -17.05
C THR A 376 -6.05 18.04 -18.42
#